data_c6e164cda27a2b46389a7ef07df1498e
#
_entry.id   c6e164cda27a2b46389a7ef07df1498e
#
_cell.length_a   1.000
_cell.length_b   1.000
_cell.length_c   1.000
_cell.angle_alpha   90.00
_cell.angle_beta   90.00
_cell.angle_gamma   90.00
#
_symmetry.space_group_name_H-M   'P 1'
#
loop_
_entity.id
_entity.type
_entity.pdbx_description
1 polymer ?
#
loop_
_entity_poly.entity_id
_entity_poly.type
_entity_poly.pdbx_seq_one_letter_code
_entity_poly.pdbx_strand_id
1 'polypeptide(L)'
;REELDPFCQGKYPGRNNFEGTRTERVYALLAKAPSVAEIIEHPATLELVDQLLPKNFLLSAALSILVHPGETPQPFHYDEGIAGLPVYKPRPRFGVSTIWAFDDFTENNGATEVIPGSHRWSEDRQPSEAEAIKVLMPAGSVIVFDGALVHRGGANTSNADRLAITPQYCNPGLRQIENMVLSVPPSIAGNYSERIQNMLGYSIIEPSFMGYVDGVHPRKLIDRSYQGRKYRPELPPS
;
A
#
# COMPACT_ATOMS: atom_id res chain seq x y z
N ARG A 1 -14.54 9.14 6.47
CA ARG A 1 -14.21 9.41 7.88
C ARG A 1 -15.10 8.62 8.81
N GLU A 2 -16.41 8.70 8.67
CA GLU A 2 -17.37 8.00 9.55
C GLU A 2 -17.03 6.52 9.80
N GLU A 3 -16.59 5.79 8.77
CA GLU A 3 -16.19 4.40 8.92
C GLU A 3 -14.87 4.22 9.70
N LEU A 4 -14.01 5.25 9.75
CA LEU A 4 -12.74 5.23 10.48
C LEU A 4 -12.87 5.70 11.93
N ASP A 5 -13.84 6.55 12.25
CA ASP A 5 -14.03 7.14 13.57
C ASP A 5 -14.07 6.11 14.71
N PRO A 6 -14.69 4.92 14.55
CA PRO A 6 -14.67 3.90 15.61
C PRO A 6 -13.28 3.35 15.94
N PHE A 7 -12.32 3.53 15.00
CA PHE A 7 -10.96 3.02 15.13
C PHE A 7 -9.93 4.11 15.45
N CYS A 8 -10.26 5.39 15.25
CA CYS A 8 -9.43 6.55 15.49
C CYS A 8 -9.87 7.31 16.76
N GLN A 9 -9.70 6.70 17.91
CA GLN A 9 -10.11 7.26 19.22
C GLN A 9 -8.99 7.21 20.26
N GLY A 10 -7.74 7.36 19.84
CA GLY A 10 -6.57 7.22 20.71
C GLY A 10 -6.30 5.77 21.17
N LYS A 11 -6.97 4.79 20.52
CA LYS A 11 -6.87 3.38 20.93
C LYS A 11 -5.68 2.64 20.29
N TYR A 12 -5.10 3.23 19.27
CA TYR A 12 -4.01 2.63 18.49
C TYR A 12 -2.86 3.62 18.28
N PRO A 13 -2.28 4.19 19.38
CA PRO A 13 -1.13 5.07 19.24
C PRO A 13 0.06 4.28 18.66
N GLY A 14 0.86 4.94 17.88
CA GLY A 14 2.12 4.38 17.38
C GLY A 14 3.04 3.98 18.54
N ARG A 15 3.83 2.93 18.34
CA ARG A 15 4.63 2.29 19.39
C ARG A 15 6.11 2.65 19.35
N ASN A 16 6.54 3.34 18.31
CA ASN A 16 7.92 3.74 18.08
C ASN A 16 7.99 4.98 17.18
N ASN A 17 9.20 5.52 16.98
CA ASN A 17 9.39 6.72 16.14
C ASN A 17 9.00 6.53 14.66
N PHE A 18 8.97 5.31 14.17
CA PHE A 18 8.50 5.03 12.81
C PHE A 18 6.96 5.07 12.73
N GLU A 19 6.29 4.44 13.68
CA GLU A 19 4.82 4.48 13.75
C GLU A 19 4.32 5.86 14.20
N GLY A 20 5.12 6.60 14.98
CA GLY A 20 4.79 7.85 15.64
C GLY A 20 4.13 7.62 17.01
N THR A 21 4.36 8.53 17.94
CA THR A 21 3.79 8.47 19.31
C THR A 21 2.49 9.24 19.45
N ARG A 22 2.19 10.10 18.47
CA ARG A 22 0.95 10.87 18.32
C ARG A 22 0.30 10.63 16.95
N THR A 23 0.42 9.38 16.46
CA THR A 23 -0.13 8.96 15.17
C THR A 23 -0.99 7.72 15.39
N GLU A 24 -2.23 7.77 14.93
CA GLU A 24 -3.10 6.60 14.89
C GLU A 24 -3.05 5.96 13.51
N ARG A 25 -3.00 4.63 13.48
CA ARG A 25 -2.98 3.85 12.24
C ARG A 25 -4.07 2.80 12.28
N VAL A 26 -4.88 2.76 11.24
CA VAL A 26 -5.90 1.72 11.06
C VAL A 26 -5.48 0.82 9.91
N TYR A 27 -5.23 -0.43 10.22
CA TYR A 27 -4.92 -1.49 9.26
C TYR A 27 -6.16 -2.29 8.88
N ALA A 28 -6.05 -3.18 7.92
CA ALA A 28 -7.15 -4.00 7.41
C ALA A 28 -8.34 -3.15 6.95
N LEU A 29 -8.07 -2.07 6.22
CA LEU A 29 -9.08 -1.05 5.90
C LEU A 29 -10.28 -1.63 5.16
N LEU A 30 -10.09 -2.55 4.20
CA LEU A 30 -11.19 -3.16 3.49
C LEU A 30 -12.12 -3.99 4.39
N ALA A 31 -11.66 -4.41 5.56
CA ALA A 31 -12.52 -5.09 6.53
C ALA A 31 -13.21 -4.12 7.50
N LYS A 32 -12.77 -2.87 7.59
CA LYS A 32 -13.22 -1.88 8.58
C LYS A 32 -13.92 -0.68 7.96
N ALA A 33 -13.47 -0.26 6.78
CA ALA A 33 -13.93 0.91 6.05
C ALA A 33 -14.13 0.55 4.57
N PRO A 34 -15.24 -0.13 4.21
CA PRO A 34 -15.46 -0.65 2.87
C PRO A 34 -15.40 0.41 1.76
N SER A 35 -15.77 1.66 2.03
CA SER A 35 -15.68 2.76 1.05
C SER A 35 -14.25 3.05 0.56
N VAL A 36 -13.22 2.60 1.29
CA VAL A 36 -11.81 2.70 0.86
C VAL A 36 -11.54 1.92 -0.43
N ALA A 37 -12.40 0.97 -0.77
CA ALA A 37 -12.34 0.26 -2.05
C ALA A 37 -12.28 1.22 -3.26
N GLU A 38 -13.06 2.30 -3.23
CA GLU A 38 -13.09 3.30 -4.30
C GLU A 38 -11.73 4.01 -4.47
N ILE A 39 -10.99 4.18 -3.39
CA ILE A 39 -9.64 4.77 -3.40
C ILE A 39 -8.63 3.75 -3.92
N ILE A 40 -8.71 2.50 -3.46
CA ILE A 40 -7.79 1.43 -3.85
C ILE A 40 -7.90 1.12 -5.35
N GLU A 41 -9.10 1.16 -5.92
CA GLU A 41 -9.30 0.91 -7.34
C GLU A 41 -9.57 2.18 -8.16
N HIS A 42 -9.21 3.35 -7.63
CA HIS A 42 -9.44 4.62 -8.33
C HIS A 42 -8.75 4.64 -9.70
N PRO A 43 -9.47 4.93 -10.80
CA PRO A 43 -8.93 4.81 -12.16
C PRO A 43 -7.63 5.58 -12.39
N ALA A 44 -7.55 6.83 -11.91
CA ALA A 44 -6.38 7.67 -12.11
C ALA A 44 -5.10 7.10 -11.47
N THR A 45 -5.21 6.38 -10.35
CA THR A 45 -4.06 5.72 -9.71
C THR A 45 -3.77 4.36 -10.32
N LEU A 46 -4.80 3.55 -10.57
CA LEU A 46 -4.60 2.21 -11.12
C LEU A 46 -4.07 2.22 -12.55
N GLU A 47 -4.43 3.22 -13.37
CA GLU A 47 -3.84 3.37 -14.70
C GLU A 47 -2.31 3.55 -14.64
N LEU A 48 -1.81 4.31 -13.67
CA LEU A 48 -0.38 4.46 -13.43
C LEU A 48 0.25 3.18 -12.88
N VAL A 49 -0.40 2.53 -11.92
CA VAL A 49 0.09 1.27 -11.33
C VAL A 49 0.15 0.16 -12.39
N ASP A 50 -0.85 0.06 -13.27
CA ASP A 50 -0.86 -0.90 -14.40
C ASP A 50 0.31 -0.71 -15.38
N GLN A 51 0.80 0.53 -15.53
CA GLN A 51 1.97 0.82 -16.36
C GLN A 51 3.30 0.56 -15.64
N LEU A 52 3.30 0.63 -14.31
CA LEU A 52 4.51 0.61 -13.48
C LEU A 52 4.81 -0.78 -12.91
N LEU A 53 3.81 -1.60 -12.66
CA LEU A 53 3.98 -2.94 -12.09
C LEU A 53 3.55 -4.04 -13.08
N PRO A 54 4.06 -5.27 -12.92
CA PRO A 54 3.62 -6.42 -13.69
C PRO A 54 2.12 -6.69 -13.51
N LYS A 55 1.51 -7.34 -14.50
CA LYS A 55 0.13 -7.85 -14.37
C LYS A 55 -0.01 -8.70 -13.11
N ASN A 56 -1.20 -8.67 -12.53
CA ASN A 56 -1.53 -9.35 -11.27
C ASN A 56 -0.77 -8.83 -10.04
N PHE A 57 -0.32 -7.56 -10.07
CA PHE A 57 0.22 -6.92 -8.88
C PHE A 57 -0.77 -7.03 -7.71
N LEU A 58 -0.23 -6.98 -6.50
CA LEU A 58 -1.00 -7.12 -5.27
C LEU A 58 -1.13 -5.79 -4.53
N LEU A 59 -2.20 -5.63 -3.77
CA LEU A 59 -2.30 -4.62 -2.72
C LEU A 59 -1.40 -5.07 -1.57
N SER A 60 -0.30 -4.36 -1.37
CA SER A 60 0.70 -4.71 -0.34
C SER A 60 0.25 -4.32 1.06
N ALA A 61 -0.34 -3.13 1.17
CA ALA A 61 -0.93 -2.60 2.39
C ALA A 61 -2.00 -1.56 2.03
N ALA A 62 -2.94 -1.35 2.93
CA ALA A 62 -3.86 -0.23 2.89
C ALA A 62 -4.17 0.21 4.31
N LEU A 63 -3.68 1.39 4.69
CA LEU A 63 -3.90 1.90 6.04
C LEU A 63 -4.28 3.37 6.04
N SER A 64 -5.00 3.79 7.07
CA SER A 64 -5.18 5.20 7.39
C SER A 64 -4.10 5.65 8.37
N ILE A 65 -3.67 6.90 8.23
CA ILE A 65 -2.66 7.53 9.08
C ILE A 65 -3.21 8.89 9.53
N LEU A 66 -3.57 8.97 10.80
CA LEU A 66 -4.05 10.18 11.46
C LEU A 66 -2.93 10.73 12.34
N VAL A 67 -2.36 11.85 11.92
CA VAL A 67 -1.23 12.50 12.60
C VAL A 67 -1.74 13.63 13.45
N HIS A 68 -1.61 13.50 14.77
CA HIS A 68 -2.05 14.49 15.73
C HIS A 68 -1.04 15.62 15.95
N PRO A 69 -1.50 16.78 16.48
CA PRO A 69 -0.62 17.89 16.87
C PRO A 69 0.51 17.44 17.80
N GLY A 70 1.72 17.91 17.51
CA GLY A 70 2.93 17.60 18.27
C GLY A 70 3.61 16.30 17.87
N GLU A 71 3.20 15.64 16.79
CA GLU A 71 3.94 14.49 16.27
C GLU A 71 5.27 14.94 15.66
N THR A 72 6.31 14.13 15.91
CA THR A 72 7.66 14.32 15.36
C THR A 72 7.79 13.70 13.97
N PRO A 73 8.74 14.14 13.14
CA PRO A 73 8.92 13.52 11.83
C PRO A 73 9.37 12.06 11.97
N GLN A 74 8.90 11.21 11.05
CA GLN A 74 9.40 9.85 10.96
C GLN A 74 10.89 9.83 10.55
N PRO A 75 11.62 8.74 10.84
CA PRO A 75 12.87 8.47 10.16
C PRO A 75 12.63 8.37 8.64
N PHE A 76 13.60 8.80 7.84
CA PHE A 76 13.57 8.55 6.40
C PHE A 76 13.56 7.05 6.12
N HIS A 77 12.70 6.62 5.22
CA HIS A 77 12.54 5.23 4.84
C HIS A 77 12.05 5.11 3.37
N TYR A 78 11.95 3.90 2.91
CA TYR A 78 11.27 3.52 1.67
C TYR A 78 10.34 2.34 1.95
N ASP A 79 9.25 2.22 1.17
CA ASP A 79 8.16 1.27 1.44
C ASP A 79 8.42 -0.15 0.93
N GLU A 80 9.45 -0.36 0.13
CA GLU A 80 9.74 -1.68 -0.41
C GLU A 80 10.18 -2.65 0.69
N GLY A 81 9.29 -3.57 1.06
CA GLY A 81 9.52 -4.56 2.11
C GLY A 81 10.43 -5.74 1.69
N ILE A 82 11.49 -5.46 0.94
CA ILE A 82 12.44 -6.48 0.46
C ILE A 82 13.64 -6.69 1.39
N ALA A 83 13.48 -6.41 2.68
CA ALA A 83 14.53 -6.55 3.68
C ALA A 83 15.22 -7.92 3.58
N GLY A 84 16.55 -7.89 3.41
CA GLY A 84 17.39 -9.08 3.34
C GLY A 84 17.53 -9.72 1.96
N LEU A 85 16.90 -9.18 0.92
CA LEU A 85 17.17 -9.61 -0.45
C LEU A 85 18.30 -8.75 -1.05
N PRO A 86 19.36 -9.37 -1.61
CA PRO A 86 20.38 -8.61 -2.33
C PRO A 86 19.76 -8.04 -3.61
N VAL A 87 19.68 -6.72 -3.69
CA VAL A 87 19.09 -6.04 -4.85
C VAL A 87 20.18 -5.33 -5.62
N TYR A 88 20.49 -5.86 -6.79
CA TYR A 88 21.46 -5.23 -7.71
C TYR A 88 20.80 -4.11 -8.51
N LYS A 89 21.48 -3.01 -8.71
CA LYS A 89 21.00 -1.91 -9.56
C LYS A 89 21.58 -2.03 -10.98
N PRO A 90 20.81 -1.70 -12.05
CA PRO A 90 19.39 -1.27 -12.01
C PRO A 90 18.47 -2.42 -11.60
N ARG A 91 17.52 -2.13 -10.72
CA ARG A 91 16.55 -3.11 -10.22
C ARG A 91 15.17 -2.93 -10.86
N PRO A 92 14.38 -3.99 -11.00
CA PRO A 92 12.97 -3.86 -11.34
C PRO A 92 12.23 -3.10 -10.22
N ARG A 93 11.14 -2.43 -10.57
CA ARG A 93 10.26 -1.82 -9.57
C ARG A 93 9.53 -2.90 -8.80
N PHE A 94 9.63 -2.85 -7.48
CA PHE A 94 8.97 -3.83 -6.60
C PHE A 94 7.64 -3.33 -6.04
N GLY A 95 7.47 -2.02 -5.91
CA GLY A 95 6.27 -1.42 -5.38
C GLY A 95 5.97 -0.03 -5.94
N VAL A 96 4.72 0.34 -5.78
CA VAL A 96 4.20 1.70 -6.02
C VAL A 96 3.37 2.08 -4.81
N SER A 97 3.70 3.19 -4.19
CA SER A 97 2.97 3.73 -3.05
C SER A 97 2.11 4.92 -3.47
N THR A 98 0.96 5.05 -2.83
CA THR A 98 0.08 6.19 -2.99
C THR A 98 -0.26 6.77 -1.62
N ILE A 99 -0.41 8.09 -1.53
CA ILE A 99 -0.89 8.78 -0.33
C ILE A 99 -1.99 9.73 -0.75
N TRP A 100 -3.20 9.46 -0.28
CA TRP A 100 -4.40 10.26 -0.50
C TRP A 100 -4.60 11.23 0.65
N ALA A 101 -4.66 12.51 0.35
CA ALA A 101 -4.92 13.56 1.31
C ALA A 101 -6.41 13.64 1.64
N PHE A 102 -6.78 13.31 2.87
CA PHE A 102 -8.15 13.52 3.40
C PHE A 102 -8.29 14.89 4.05
N ASP A 103 -7.19 15.48 4.47
CA ASP A 103 -7.03 16.87 4.85
C ASP A 103 -5.99 17.50 3.96
N ASP A 104 -5.97 18.82 3.87
CA ASP A 104 -4.91 19.56 3.19
C ASP A 104 -3.55 19.18 3.80
N PHE A 105 -2.56 18.96 2.96
CA PHE A 105 -1.17 18.83 3.39
C PHE A 105 -0.51 20.19 3.31
N THR A 106 -0.18 20.73 4.47
CA THR A 106 0.38 22.08 4.63
C THR A 106 1.81 22.05 5.16
N GLU A 107 2.46 23.19 5.23
CA GLU A 107 3.85 23.32 5.71
C GLU A 107 4.09 22.77 7.11
N ASN A 108 3.06 22.72 7.95
CA ASN A 108 3.21 22.46 9.38
C ASN A 108 2.33 21.34 9.95
N ASN A 109 1.51 20.64 9.14
CA ASN A 109 0.60 19.61 9.65
C ASN A 109 1.02 18.17 9.38
N GLY A 110 2.32 17.93 9.21
CA GLY A 110 2.82 16.59 8.96
C GLY A 110 2.70 16.14 7.51
N ALA A 111 2.76 17.07 6.55
CA ALA A 111 2.84 16.76 5.14
C ALA A 111 3.98 15.77 4.86
N THR A 112 3.75 14.84 3.95
CA THR A 112 4.80 13.88 3.53
C THR A 112 5.98 14.64 2.95
N GLU A 113 7.18 14.26 3.36
CA GLU A 113 8.44 14.77 2.83
C GLU A 113 9.08 13.68 1.97
N VAL A 114 9.55 14.06 0.78
CA VAL A 114 10.17 13.15 -0.19
C VAL A 114 11.53 13.67 -0.62
N ILE A 115 12.43 12.78 -0.97
CA ILE A 115 13.72 13.15 -1.59
C ILE A 115 13.67 12.77 -3.07
N PRO A 116 13.48 13.73 -3.98
CA PRO A 116 13.35 13.48 -5.41
C PRO A 116 14.56 12.74 -5.98
N GLY A 117 14.30 11.71 -6.78
CA GLY A 117 15.38 10.92 -7.43
C GLY A 117 16.03 9.86 -6.54
N SER A 118 15.71 9.79 -5.25
CA SER A 118 16.32 8.86 -4.30
C SER A 118 16.08 7.38 -4.61
N HIS A 119 15.00 7.03 -5.32
CA HIS A 119 14.74 5.67 -5.81
C HIS A 119 15.85 5.10 -6.71
N ARG A 120 16.78 5.96 -7.19
CA ARG A 120 17.95 5.59 -8.00
C ARG A 120 19.24 5.52 -7.20
N TRP A 121 19.22 5.84 -5.92
CA TRP A 121 20.42 5.87 -5.09
C TRP A 121 21.04 4.49 -4.89
N SER A 122 22.35 4.47 -4.67
CA SER A 122 23.03 3.30 -4.12
C SER A 122 22.58 3.05 -2.68
N GLU A 123 22.70 1.82 -2.22
CA GLU A 123 22.26 1.43 -0.86
C GLU A 123 23.04 2.16 0.24
N ASP A 124 24.28 2.57 -0.04
CA ASP A 124 25.16 3.26 0.93
C ASP A 124 24.82 4.73 1.15
N ARG A 125 23.98 5.31 0.27
CA ARG A 125 23.68 6.74 0.36
C ARG A 125 22.66 7.02 1.46
N GLN A 126 23.05 7.86 2.42
CA GLN A 126 22.18 8.30 3.49
C GLN A 126 21.38 9.55 3.08
N PRO A 127 20.12 9.65 3.49
CA PRO A 127 19.30 10.83 3.24
C PRO A 127 19.77 12.04 4.08
N SER A 128 19.59 13.23 3.51
CA SER A 128 19.85 14.50 4.21
C SER A 128 18.56 15.33 4.29
N GLU A 129 18.35 16.00 5.41
CA GLU A 129 17.24 16.94 5.63
C GLU A 129 17.17 18.02 4.52
N ALA A 130 18.31 18.48 4.05
CA ALA A 130 18.40 19.53 3.03
C ALA A 130 17.92 19.09 1.63
N GLU A 131 17.79 17.79 1.40
CA GLU A 131 17.33 17.22 0.11
C GLU A 131 15.82 16.95 0.12
N ALA A 132 15.19 16.98 1.30
CA ALA A 132 13.79 16.70 1.44
C ALA A 132 12.92 17.87 1.03
N ILE A 133 11.85 17.60 0.30
CA ILE A 133 10.81 18.57 -0.03
C ILE A 133 9.47 18.10 0.52
N LYS A 134 8.68 19.02 1.04
CA LYS A 134 7.32 18.75 1.49
C LYS A 134 6.38 18.66 0.31
N VAL A 135 5.51 17.66 0.32
CA VAL A 135 4.45 17.51 -0.66
C VAL A 135 3.22 18.25 -0.16
N LEU A 136 3.08 19.51 -0.57
CA LEU A 136 1.91 20.33 -0.22
C LEU A 136 0.81 20.07 -1.25
N MET A 137 -0.37 19.70 -0.79
CA MET A 137 -1.50 19.37 -1.66
C MET A 137 -2.84 19.55 -0.95
N PRO A 138 -3.89 20.01 -1.65
CA PRO A 138 -5.22 20.11 -1.06
C PRO A 138 -5.84 18.72 -0.81
N ALA A 139 -6.80 18.67 0.10
CA ALA A 139 -7.64 17.48 0.31
C ALA A 139 -8.25 16.99 -1.01
N GLY A 140 -8.36 15.67 -1.16
CA GLY A 140 -8.77 15.01 -2.41
C GLY A 140 -7.65 14.79 -3.42
N SER A 141 -6.43 15.26 -3.14
CA SER A 141 -5.25 14.98 -3.98
C SER A 141 -4.61 13.64 -3.64
N VAL A 142 -3.83 13.12 -4.58
CA VAL A 142 -3.01 11.92 -4.38
C VAL A 142 -1.59 12.14 -4.90
N ILE A 143 -0.60 11.71 -4.15
CA ILE A 143 0.76 11.51 -4.65
C ILE A 143 0.97 10.03 -4.96
N VAL A 144 1.58 9.73 -6.11
CA VAL A 144 1.97 8.38 -6.54
C VAL A 144 3.48 8.36 -6.71
N PHE A 145 4.15 7.39 -6.10
CA PHE A 145 5.61 7.32 -6.15
C PHE A 145 6.14 5.87 -6.14
N ASP A 146 7.37 5.72 -6.59
CA ASP A 146 8.09 4.44 -6.58
C ASP A 146 8.32 4.01 -5.13
N GLY A 147 8.03 2.75 -4.80
CA GLY A 147 8.21 2.22 -3.44
C GLY A 147 9.63 2.33 -2.90
N ALA A 148 10.62 2.55 -3.78
CA ALA A 148 12.01 2.81 -3.42
C ALA A 148 12.32 4.30 -3.15
N LEU A 149 11.36 5.20 -3.30
CA LEU A 149 11.58 6.61 -3.02
C LEU A 149 11.77 6.82 -1.52
N VAL A 150 12.87 7.47 -1.13
CA VAL A 150 13.11 7.84 0.25
C VAL A 150 12.15 8.96 0.63
N HIS A 151 11.39 8.72 1.68
CA HIS A 151 10.38 9.65 2.17
C HIS A 151 10.15 9.49 3.67
N ARG A 152 9.30 10.34 4.23
CA ARG A 152 8.83 10.25 5.61
C ARG A 152 7.55 11.05 5.82
N GLY A 153 6.81 10.76 6.88
CA GLY A 153 5.82 11.70 7.43
C GLY A 153 6.54 12.86 8.10
N GLY A 154 6.16 14.09 7.77
CA GLY A 154 6.69 15.30 8.40
C GLY A 154 6.15 15.51 9.81
N ALA A 155 6.72 16.47 10.55
CA ALA A 155 6.23 16.87 11.85
C ALA A 155 4.88 17.59 11.75
N ASN A 156 3.97 17.30 12.69
CA ASN A 156 2.75 18.08 12.85
C ASN A 156 2.93 19.11 13.97
N THR A 157 3.32 20.32 13.59
CA THR A 157 3.46 21.46 14.50
C THR A 157 2.23 22.38 14.50
N SER A 158 1.17 21.98 13.78
CA SER A 158 -0.11 22.68 13.76
C SER A 158 -0.97 22.33 14.99
N ASN A 159 -2.15 22.87 15.05
CA ASN A 159 -3.14 22.59 16.09
C ASN A 159 -4.29 21.69 15.60
N ALA A 160 -4.15 21.09 14.41
CA ALA A 160 -5.18 20.24 13.80
C ALA A 160 -4.59 18.87 13.42
N ASP A 161 -5.44 17.85 13.42
CA ASP A 161 -5.12 16.52 12.93
C ASP A 161 -4.98 16.52 11.41
N ARG A 162 -4.21 15.55 10.87
CA ARG A 162 -4.07 15.34 9.44
C ARG A 162 -4.28 13.86 9.10
N LEU A 163 -5.34 13.55 8.38
CA LEU A 163 -5.68 12.20 7.91
C LEU A 163 -5.21 11.97 6.48
N ALA A 164 -4.60 10.81 6.27
CA ALA A 164 -4.31 10.27 4.95
C ALA A 164 -4.71 8.80 4.86
N ILE A 165 -4.95 8.32 3.64
CA ILE A 165 -5.07 6.88 3.34
C ILE A 165 -3.97 6.51 2.35
N THR A 166 -3.29 5.39 2.62
CA THR A 166 -2.10 4.99 1.87
C THR A 166 -2.25 3.57 1.31
N PRO A 167 -2.90 3.37 0.15
CA PRO A 167 -2.77 2.14 -0.61
C PRO A 167 -1.35 2.00 -1.16
N GLN A 168 -0.77 0.81 -0.95
CA GLN A 168 0.54 0.43 -1.47
C GLN A 168 0.40 -0.82 -2.31
N TYR A 169 1.00 -0.83 -3.49
CA TYR A 169 0.93 -1.94 -4.43
C TYR A 169 2.30 -2.56 -4.62
N CYS A 170 2.36 -3.87 -4.80
CA CYS A 170 3.63 -4.56 -4.97
C CYS A 170 3.60 -5.58 -6.13
N ASN A 171 4.80 -5.92 -6.59
CA ASN A 171 5.03 -7.01 -7.54
C ASN A 171 4.41 -8.30 -7.00
N PRO A 172 3.70 -9.08 -7.81
CA PRO A 172 2.97 -10.28 -7.36
C PRO A 172 3.88 -11.40 -6.83
N GLY A 173 5.18 -11.35 -7.11
CA GLY A 173 6.16 -12.29 -6.56
C GLY A 173 6.65 -11.93 -5.16
N LEU A 174 6.21 -10.82 -4.59
CA LEU A 174 6.59 -10.39 -3.24
C LEU A 174 5.53 -10.75 -2.21
N ARG A 175 5.98 -10.90 -0.97
CA ARG A 175 5.07 -10.96 0.16
C ARG A 175 4.50 -9.57 0.44
N GLN A 176 3.19 -9.48 0.59
CA GLN A 176 2.49 -8.26 0.98
C GLN A 176 2.94 -7.79 2.38
N ILE A 177 3.04 -6.49 2.60
CA ILE A 177 3.35 -5.89 3.91
C ILE A 177 2.25 -6.27 4.91
N GLU A 178 1.00 -6.15 4.53
CA GLU A 178 -0.14 -6.65 5.30
C GLU A 178 -0.64 -7.95 4.68
N ASN A 179 -0.88 -8.99 5.49
CA ASN A 179 -1.40 -10.25 4.97
C ASN A 179 -2.87 -10.09 4.57
N MET A 180 -3.09 -9.60 3.35
CA MET A 180 -4.41 -9.20 2.87
C MET A 180 -5.43 -10.32 2.86
N VAL A 181 -5.03 -11.56 2.57
CA VAL A 181 -5.96 -12.71 2.56
C VAL A 181 -6.46 -13.01 3.97
N LEU A 182 -5.64 -12.82 5.01
CA LEU A 182 -6.05 -12.99 6.40
C LEU A 182 -6.79 -11.75 6.93
N SER A 183 -6.36 -10.56 6.55
CA SER A 183 -6.99 -9.29 6.97
C SER A 183 -8.39 -9.11 6.36
N VAL A 184 -8.58 -9.62 5.13
CA VAL A 184 -9.83 -9.53 4.38
C VAL A 184 -10.22 -10.94 3.92
N PRO A 185 -10.80 -11.76 4.81
CA PRO A 185 -11.13 -13.16 4.53
C PRO A 185 -12.17 -13.30 3.40
N PRO A 186 -12.35 -14.50 2.82
CA PRO A 186 -13.23 -14.73 1.67
C PRO A 186 -14.65 -14.19 1.83
N SER A 187 -15.20 -14.26 3.05
CA SER A 187 -16.55 -13.75 3.36
C SER A 187 -16.69 -12.23 3.24
N ILE A 188 -15.59 -11.50 3.41
CA ILE A 188 -15.53 -10.04 3.22
C ILE A 188 -15.10 -9.73 1.80
N ALA A 189 -14.06 -10.39 1.29
CA ALA A 189 -13.51 -10.18 -0.04
C ALA A 189 -14.56 -10.38 -1.15
N GLY A 190 -15.51 -11.28 -0.95
CA GLY A 190 -16.62 -11.52 -1.89
C GLY A 190 -17.53 -10.32 -2.17
N ASN A 191 -17.50 -9.30 -1.30
CA ASN A 191 -18.30 -8.08 -1.48
C ASN A 191 -17.63 -7.05 -2.39
N TYR A 192 -16.38 -7.28 -2.81
CA TYR A 192 -15.59 -6.37 -3.62
C TYR A 192 -15.52 -6.80 -5.09
N SER A 193 -15.07 -5.89 -5.94
CA SER A 193 -14.82 -6.15 -7.35
C SER A 193 -13.83 -7.31 -7.53
N GLU A 194 -13.89 -7.96 -8.68
CA GLU A 194 -12.93 -8.98 -9.06
C GLU A 194 -11.49 -8.43 -9.01
N ARG A 195 -11.31 -7.17 -9.38
CA ARG A 195 -9.99 -6.52 -9.36
C ARG A 195 -9.43 -6.41 -7.95
N ILE A 196 -10.25 -5.96 -6.99
CA ILE A 196 -9.84 -5.93 -5.57
C ILE A 196 -9.56 -7.33 -5.06
N GLN A 197 -10.41 -8.32 -5.35
CA GLN A 197 -10.17 -9.72 -4.96
C GLN A 197 -8.80 -10.21 -5.46
N ASN A 198 -8.48 -9.91 -6.72
CA ASN A 198 -7.18 -10.29 -7.30
C ASN A 198 -6.02 -9.57 -6.59
N MET A 199 -6.14 -8.27 -6.33
CA MET A 199 -5.13 -7.50 -5.60
C MET A 199 -4.94 -7.94 -4.15
N LEU A 200 -5.99 -8.45 -3.50
CA LEU A 200 -5.89 -9.04 -2.16
C LEU A 200 -5.09 -10.35 -2.14
N GLY A 201 -4.96 -11.04 -3.27
CA GLY A 201 -4.26 -12.32 -3.39
C GLY A 201 -5.20 -13.50 -3.66
N TYR A 202 -6.50 -13.25 -3.93
CA TYR A 202 -7.41 -14.29 -4.43
C TYR A 202 -7.23 -14.52 -5.94
N SER A 203 -5.98 -14.56 -6.36
CA SER A 203 -5.52 -14.73 -7.74
C SER A 203 -4.30 -15.63 -7.79
N ILE A 204 -3.88 -16.00 -8.99
CA ILE A 204 -2.63 -16.71 -9.24
C ILE A 204 -1.75 -15.92 -10.20
N ILE A 205 -0.45 -16.13 -10.14
CA ILE A 205 0.48 -15.57 -11.13
C ILE A 205 0.53 -16.51 -12.33
N GLU A 206 -0.08 -16.10 -13.43
CA GLU A 206 -0.03 -16.88 -14.68
C GLU A 206 1.31 -16.69 -15.41
N PRO A 207 1.82 -17.71 -16.10
CA PRO A 207 1.28 -19.06 -16.32
C PRO A 207 1.61 -20.06 -15.18
N SER A 208 2.20 -19.58 -14.10
CA SER A 208 2.55 -20.41 -12.94
C SER A 208 1.31 -20.75 -12.09
N PHE A 209 1.53 -21.42 -10.98
CA PHE A 209 0.52 -21.78 -9.99
C PHE A 209 0.79 -21.13 -8.62
N MET A 210 1.61 -20.07 -8.59
CA MET A 210 1.86 -19.33 -7.36
C MET A 210 0.57 -18.65 -6.89
N GLY A 211 0.24 -18.86 -5.62
CA GLY A 211 -0.99 -18.39 -5.02
C GLY A 211 -2.09 -19.45 -4.86
N TYR A 212 -1.86 -20.71 -5.26
CA TYR A 212 -2.82 -21.79 -5.07
C TYR A 212 -3.09 -22.06 -3.59
N VAL A 213 -4.32 -22.48 -3.33
CA VAL A 213 -4.76 -22.99 -2.03
C VAL A 213 -5.27 -24.40 -2.24
N ASP A 214 -4.64 -25.39 -1.58
CA ASP A 214 -4.97 -26.81 -1.70
C ASP A 214 -5.08 -27.29 -3.17
N GLY A 215 -4.13 -26.85 -4.00
CA GLY A 215 -4.06 -27.23 -5.41
C GLY A 215 -5.11 -26.56 -6.31
N VAL A 216 -5.97 -25.68 -5.79
CA VAL A 216 -7.00 -25.00 -6.56
C VAL A 216 -6.81 -23.48 -6.56
N HIS A 217 -7.44 -22.82 -7.52
CA HIS A 217 -7.44 -21.36 -7.61
C HIS A 217 -8.10 -20.74 -6.37
N PRO A 218 -7.45 -19.78 -5.68
CA PRO A 218 -7.92 -19.23 -4.40
C PRO A 218 -9.29 -18.55 -4.49
N ARG A 219 -9.69 -18.07 -5.66
CA ARG A 219 -11.02 -17.49 -5.88
C ARG A 219 -12.16 -18.46 -5.60
N LYS A 220 -11.93 -19.78 -5.63
CA LYS A 220 -12.93 -20.78 -5.23
C LYS A 220 -13.32 -20.71 -3.77
N LEU A 221 -12.53 -20.04 -2.94
CA LEU A 221 -12.87 -19.74 -1.55
C LEU A 221 -13.97 -18.67 -1.45
N ILE A 222 -14.06 -17.79 -2.45
CA ILE A 222 -15.08 -16.74 -2.55
C ILE A 222 -16.29 -17.27 -3.34
N ASP A 223 -16.04 -17.82 -4.51
CA ASP A 223 -17.07 -18.36 -5.40
C ASP A 223 -16.74 -19.82 -5.78
N ARG A 224 -17.48 -20.75 -5.19
CA ARG A 224 -17.31 -22.19 -5.45
C ARG A 224 -17.59 -22.58 -6.90
N SER A 225 -18.37 -21.78 -7.63
CA SER A 225 -18.70 -22.03 -9.04
C SER A 225 -17.59 -21.59 -9.99
N TYR A 226 -16.60 -20.81 -9.49
CA TYR A 226 -15.50 -20.31 -10.30
C TYR A 226 -14.74 -21.49 -10.95
N GLN A 227 -14.75 -21.52 -12.28
CA GLN A 227 -14.14 -22.64 -13.04
C GLN A 227 -12.61 -22.60 -13.02
N GLY A 228 -12.04 -21.47 -12.62
CA GLY A 228 -10.59 -21.30 -12.54
C GLY A 228 -9.93 -21.35 -13.90
N ARG A 229 -8.61 -21.53 -13.88
CA ARG A 229 -7.84 -21.81 -15.08
C ARG A 229 -8.36 -23.11 -15.68
N LYS A 230 -8.88 -23.03 -16.93
CA LYS A 230 -9.18 -24.26 -17.67
C LYS A 230 -7.88 -25.06 -17.78
N TYR A 231 -7.90 -26.31 -17.34
CA TYR A 231 -6.82 -27.26 -17.56
C TYR A 231 -6.44 -27.18 -19.05
N ARG A 232 -5.17 -26.89 -19.35
CA ARG A 232 -4.69 -27.01 -20.73
C ARG A 232 -4.70 -28.49 -21.05
N PRO A 233 -5.54 -28.98 -21.98
CA PRO A 233 -5.66 -30.41 -22.23
C PRO A 233 -4.40 -31.04 -22.80
N GLU A 234 -3.44 -30.25 -23.26
CA GLU A 234 -2.31 -30.81 -24.02
C GLU A 234 -1.01 -30.10 -23.64
N LEU A 235 -0.18 -30.83 -22.89
CA LEU A 235 1.25 -30.68 -23.06
C LEU A 235 1.58 -31.10 -24.48
N PRO A 236 2.36 -30.36 -25.27
CA PRO A 236 2.84 -30.83 -26.54
C PRO A 236 3.56 -32.21 -26.32
N PRO A 237 3.44 -33.17 -27.21
CA PRO A 237 4.16 -34.43 -27.08
C PRO A 237 5.65 -34.14 -26.96
N SER A 238 6.30 -34.77 -26.00
CA SER A 238 7.73 -34.74 -25.73
C SER A 238 8.55 -35.12 -26.96
#